data_fda78fce0f8ecdadd61689e34e2dc577
#
_entry.id   fda78fce0f8ecdadd61689e34e2dc577
#
_cell.length_a   1.000
_cell.length_b   1.000
_cell.length_c   1.000
_cell.angle_alpha   90.00
_cell.angle_beta   90.00
_cell.angle_gamma   90.00
#
_symmetry.space_group_name_H-M   'P 1'
#
loop_
_entity.id
_entity.type
_entity.pdbx_description
1 polymer ?
#
loop_
_entity_poly.entity_id
_entity_poly.type
_entity_poly.pdbx_seq_one_letter_code
_entity_poly.pdbx_strand_id
1 'polypeptide(L)'
;EQMLDICRPYDGQPLTEVHIVGGVHPKMNLEFFCELVSKIRAHRPDLHIKGFTAVELDYMFRKAKLTVEEGMQKLKDAGLQSMPGGGAEIFHPEVREQICADKVDADGWLLIHETAHKLSMHTNATMLYGHIENYAHRVDHMSRLRALQDKTGGFNCFIPLKFRNKDNDMSDVPESTIIEDLRLYAIARLFMDNFANLKASWPMLGRQSAQLTLSFGVNDLDGTIDDTTRIYSMAGSEEQTPSMSTEDRC
;
A
#
# COMPACT_ATOMS: atom_id res chain seq x y z
N GLU A 1 -11.85 -21.85 1.34
CA GLU A 1 -12.55 -21.95 2.62
C GLU A 1 -11.74 -21.28 3.73
N GLN A 2 -10.47 -21.65 3.97
CA GLN A 2 -9.64 -21.06 5.05
C GLN A 2 -9.61 -19.53 5.10
N MET A 3 -9.59 -18.86 3.95
CA MET A 3 -9.62 -17.39 3.90
C MET A 3 -10.97 -16.80 4.28
N LEU A 4 -12.08 -17.51 4.00
CA LEU A 4 -13.40 -17.12 4.48
C LEU A 4 -13.53 -17.35 5.98
N ASP A 5 -12.90 -18.39 6.51
CA ASP A 5 -12.87 -18.67 7.95
C ASP A 5 -12.23 -17.54 8.76
N ILE A 6 -11.32 -16.77 8.15
CA ILE A 6 -10.75 -15.53 8.75
C ILE A 6 -11.80 -14.42 8.81
N CYS A 7 -12.72 -14.34 7.85
CA CYS A 7 -13.75 -13.30 7.83
C CYS A 7 -14.92 -13.59 8.79
N ARG A 8 -15.26 -14.85 9.01
CA ARG A 8 -16.43 -15.26 9.81
C ARG A 8 -16.49 -14.71 11.24
N PRO A 9 -15.38 -14.62 12.01
CA PRO A 9 -15.41 -14.02 13.35
C PRO A 9 -15.88 -12.57 13.39
N TYR A 10 -15.84 -11.90 12.22
CA TYR A 10 -16.23 -10.50 12.06
C TYR A 10 -17.65 -10.34 11.50
N ASP A 11 -18.40 -11.43 11.35
CA ASP A 11 -19.79 -11.37 10.89
C ASP A 11 -20.64 -10.57 11.88
N GLY A 12 -21.42 -9.61 11.36
CA GLY A 12 -22.23 -8.70 12.17
C GLY A 12 -21.45 -7.56 12.86
N GLN A 13 -20.11 -7.52 12.73
CA GLN A 13 -19.32 -6.39 13.20
C GLN A 13 -19.30 -5.25 12.18
N PRO A 14 -19.21 -3.99 12.60
CA PRO A 14 -19.24 -2.82 11.73
C PRO A 14 -17.88 -2.57 11.06
N LEU A 15 -17.39 -3.55 10.29
CA LEU A 15 -16.21 -3.39 9.45
C LEU A 15 -16.55 -2.66 8.17
N THR A 16 -15.64 -1.82 7.70
CA THR A 16 -15.78 -1.05 6.46
C THR A 16 -14.98 -1.63 5.30
N GLU A 17 -13.84 -2.26 5.57
CA GLU A 17 -12.92 -2.72 4.55
C GLU A 17 -12.26 -4.05 4.93
N VAL A 18 -12.05 -4.90 3.93
CA VAL A 18 -11.09 -6.00 4.00
C VAL A 18 -9.92 -5.70 3.07
N HIS A 19 -8.71 -5.74 3.62
CA HIS A 19 -7.48 -5.53 2.87
C HIS A 19 -6.75 -6.87 2.66
N ILE A 20 -6.62 -7.29 1.41
CA ILE A 20 -6.03 -8.56 1.03
C ILE A 20 -4.63 -8.31 0.47
N VAL A 21 -3.63 -8.81 1.16
CA VAL A 21 -2.22 -8.83 0.74
C VAL A 21 -1.63 -10.19 1.08
N GLY A 22 -0.69 -10.69 0.30
CA GLY A 22 -0.15 -12.02 0.56
C GLY A 22 1.17 -12.33 -0.13
N GLY A 23 1.65 -11.46 -1.00
CA GLY A 23 2.82 -11.73 -1.81
C GLY A 23 2.58 -12.74 -2.94
N VAL A 24 3.63 -13.01 -3.71
CA VAL A 24 3.55 -13.90 -4.86
C VAL A 24 3.56 -15.37 -4.43
N HIS A 25 2.62 -16.16 -4.97
CA HIS A 25 2.52 -17.58 -4.63
C HIS A 25 2.54 -18.44 -5.91
N PRO A 26 3.50 -19.37 -6.06
CA PRO A 26 3.70 -20.11 -7.31
C PRO A 26 2.54 -21.07 -7.66
N LYS A 27 1.73 -21.47 -6.70
CA LYS A 27 0.60 -22.41 -6.93
C LYS A 27 -0.75 -21.71 -7.07
N MET A 28 -0.87 -20.42 -6.68
CA MET A 28 -2.10 -19.67 -6.81
C MET A 28 -2.07 -18.90 -8.13
N ASN A 29 -3.15 -18.99 -8.90
CA ASN A 29 -3.32 -18.30 -10.19
C ASN A 29 -4.37 -17.18 -10.07
N LEU A 30 -4.55 -16.41 -11.13
CA LEU A 30 -5.51 -15.32 -11.16
C LEU A 30 -6.94 -15.78 -10.88
N GLU A 31 -7.35 -16.93 -11.41
CA GLU A 31 -8.68 -17.52 -11.23
C GLU A 31 -8.96 -17.78 -9.74
N PHE A 32 -7.97 -18.29 -9.01
CA PHE A 32 -8.07 -18.48 -7.56
C PHE A 32 -8.37 -17.17 -6.83
N PHE A 33 -7.69 -16.08 -7.19
CA PHE A 33 -7.90 -14.78 -6.56
C PHE A 33 -9.22 -14.14 -6.98
N CYS A 34 -9.66 -14.31 -8.22
CA CYS A 34 -11.01 -13.90 -8.66
C CYS A 34 -12.09 -14.64 -7.87
N GLU A 35 -11.94 -15.97 -7.70
CA GLU A 35 -12.87 -16.77 -6.90
C GLU A 35 -12.89 -16.33 -5.43
N LEU A 36 -11.72 -16.04 -4.84
CA LEU A 36 -11.61 -15.52 -3.48
C LEU A 36 -12.38 -14.21 -3.31
N VAL A 37 -12.12 -13.23 -4.18
CA VAL A 37 -12.79 -11.92 -4.16
C VAL A 37 -14.31 -12.09 -4.30
N SER A 38 -14.76 -12.91 -5.25
CA SER A 38 -16.19 -13.19 -5.46
C SER A 38 -16.85 -13.83 -4.23
N LYS A 39 -16.16 -14.76 -3.56
CA LYS A 39 -16.67 -15.40 -2.32
C LYS A 39 -16.77 -14.41 -1.17
N ILE A 40 -15.77 -13.55 -0.98
CA ILE A 40 -15.81 -12.50 0.05
C ILE A 40 -16.96 -11.54 -0.25
N ARG A 41 -17.12 -11.09 -1.52
CA ARG A 41 -18.22 -10.23 -1.94
C ARG A 41 -19.59 -10.86 -1.68
N ALA A 42 -19.73 -12.16 -1.94
CA ALA A 42 -20.99 -12.88 -1.69
C ALA A 42 -21.27 -13.05 -0.19
N HIS A 43 -20.25 -13.26 0.63
CA HIS A 43 -20.38 -13.43 2.08
C HIS A 43 -20.64 -12.11 2.81
N ARG A 44 -19.91 -11.04 2.45
CA ARG A 44 -19.98 -9.71 3.04
C ARG A 44 -20.10 -8.64 1.94
N PRO A 45 -21.32 -8.47 1.38
CA PRO A 45 -21.54 -7.50 0.30
C PRO A 45 -21.39 -6.03 0.75
N ASP A 46 -21.41 -5.79 2.05
CA ASP A 46 -21.22 -4.49 2.70
C ASP A 46 -19.76 -4.04 2.77
N LEU A 47 -18.80 -4.97 2.71
CA LEU A 47 -17.38 -4.65 2.83
C LEU A 47 -16.80 -4.07 1.55
N HIS A 48 -15.96 -3.04 1.71
CA HIS A 48 -15.06 -2.62 0.66
C HIS A 48 -13.88 -3.61 0.53
N ILE A 49 -13.67 -4.14 -0.67
CA ILE A 49 -12.59 -5.09 -0.93
C ILE A 49 -11.43 -4.35 -1.59
N LYS A 50 -10.35 -4.18 -0.83
CA LYS A 50 -9.06 -3.69 -1.29
C LYS A 50 -8.10 -4.86 -1.40
N GLY A 51 -7.40 -5.00 -2.50
CA GLY A 51 -6.48 -6.12 -2.61
C GLY A 51 -5.44 -5.96 -3.70
N PHE A 52 -4.39 -6.67 -3.44
CA PHE A 52 -3.24 -6.96 -4.26
C PHE A 52 -2.40 -5.74 -4.63
N THR A 53 -1.13 -5.82 -4.30
CA THR A 53 -0.13 -4.84 -4.72
C THR A 53 0.17 -4.97 -6.21
N ALA A 54 0.76 -3.94 -6.81
CA ALA A 54 1.19 -4.00 -8.21
C ALA A 54 2.18 -5.15 -8.47
N VAL A 55 3.00 -5.53 -7.48
CA VAL A 55 3.92 -6.67 -7.57
C VAL A 55 3.18 -8.00 -7.69
N GLU A 56 2.15 -8.19 -6.88
CA GLU A 56 1.31 -9.40 -6.95
C GLU A 56 0.54 -9.48 -8.27
N LEU A 57 0.00 -8.34 -8.71
CA LEU A 57 -0.78 -8.25 -9.96
C LEU A 57 0.09 -8.50 -11.19
N ASP A 58 1.28 -7.90 -11.27
CA ASP A 58 2.23 -8.16 -12.34
C ASP A 58 2.55 -9.65 -12.45
N TYR A 59 2.87 -10.28 -11.31
CA TYR A 59 3.13 -11.71 -11.28
C TYR A 59 1.92 -12.54 -11.75
N MET A 60 0.72 -12.23 -11.25
CA MET A 60 -0.51 -12.95 -11.62
C MET A 60 -0.81 -12.83 -13.11
N PHE A 61 -0.69 -11.63 -13.69
CA PHE A 61 -1.01 -11.37 -15.09
C PHE A 61 0.01 -12.00 -16.03
N ARG A 62 1.30 -11.87 -15.73
CA ARG A 62 2.36 -12.56 -16.50
C ARG A 62 2.17 -14.07 -16.50
N LYS A 63 1.86 -14.64 -15.33
CA LYS A 63 1.60 -16.08 -15.18
C LYS A 63 0.35 -16.53 -15.95
N ALA A 64 -0.69 -15.72 -15.97
CA ALA A 64 -1.92 -15.98 -16.72
C ALA A 64 -1.78 -15.68 -18.22
N LYS A 65 -0.66 -15.07 -18.67
CA LYS A 65 -0.42 -14.59 -20.03
C LYS A 65 -1.50 -13.59 -20.51
N LEU A 66 -1.90 -12.72 -19.61
CA LEU A 66 -2.86 -11.64 -19.84
C LEU A 66 -2.15 -10.29 -19.84
N THR A 67 -2.73 -9.34 -20.56
CA THR A 67 -2.37 -7.92 -20.43
C THR A 67 -2.82 -7.41 -19.05
N VAL A 68 -2.25 -6.28 -18.62
CA VAL A 68 -2.65 -5.62 -17.37
C VAL A 68 -4.14 -5.28 -17.39
N GLU A 69 -4.65 -4.78 -18.52
CA GLU A 69 -6.07 -4.40 -18.68
C GLU A 69 -7.00 -5.62 -18.54
N GLU A 70 -6.70 -6.73 -19.23
CA GLU A 70 -7.49 -7.96 -19.15
C GLU A 70 -7.52 -8.54 -17.73
N GLY A 71 -6.36 -8.58 -17.07
CA GLY A 71 -6.23 -9.09 -15.71
C GLY A 71 -6.97 -8.23 -14.68
N MET A 72 -6.82 -6.90 -14.79
CA MET A 72 -7.51 -5.94 -13.92
C MET A 72 -9.03 -5.99 -14.11
N GLN A 73 -9.50 -6.11 -15.36
CA GLN A 73 -10.93 -6.23 -15.63
C GLN A 73 -11.52 -7.49 -14.98
N LYS A 74 -10.84 -8.63 -15.06
CA LYS A 74 -11.28 -9.88 -14.39
C LYS A 74 -11.41 -9.72 -12.88
N LEU A 75 -10.44 -9.08 -12.22
CA LEU A 75 -10.51 -8.84 -10.77
C LEU A 75 -11.61 -7.86 -10.40
N LYS A 76 -11.81 -6.81 -11.20
CA LYS A 76 -12.93 -5.88 -11.02
C LYS A 76 -14.28 -6.59 -11.16
N ASP A 77 -14.45 -7.41 -12.18
CA ASP A 77 -15.67 -8.18 -12.41
C ASP A 77 -15.95 -9.19 -11.29
N ALA A 78 -14.88 -9.70 -10.65
CA ALA A 78 -14.96 -10.54 -9.46
C ALA A 78 -15.37 -9.76 -8.19
N GLY A 79 -15.28 -8.42 -8.20
CA GLY A 79 -15.71 -7.57 -7.10
C GLY A 79 -14.59 -6.80 -6.38
N LEU A 80 -13.35 -6.81 -6.90
CA LEU A 80 -12.26 -5.96 -6.39
C LEU A 80 -12.60 -4.48 -6.62
N GLN A 81 -12.41 -3.63 -5.60
CA GLN A 81 -12.84 -2.24 -5.66
C GLN A 81 -11.69 -1.23 -5.59
N SER A 82 -10.58 -1.59 -4.97
CA SER A 82 -9.41 -0.71 -4.87
C SER A 82 -8.12 -1.49 -4.68
N MET A 83 -6.98 -0.80 -4.81
CA MET A 83 -5.66 -1.37 -4.64
C MET A 83 -4.84 -0.60 -3.59
N PRO A 84 -3.98 -1.29 -2.81
CA PRO A 84 -2.96 -0.65 -2.01
C PRO A 84 -1.81 -0.12 -2.89
N GLY A 85 -0.94 0.71 -2.29
CA GLY A 85 0.22 1.29 -2.98
C GLY A 85 1.52 0.51 -2.83
N GLY A 86 1.51 -0.66 -2.20
CA GLY A 86 2.73 -1.43 -1.92
C GLY A 86 3.51 -1.83 -3.17
N GLY A 87 4.83 -2.02 -3.00
CA GLY A 87 5.75 -2.37 -4.08
C GLY A 87 6.32 -1.19 -4.85
N ALA A 88 5.87 0.03 -4.59
CA ALA A 88 6.44 1.25 -5.18
C ALA A 88 7.88 1.48 -4.69
N GLU A 89 8.14 1.25 -3.44
CA GLU A 89 9.40 1.49 -2.73
C GLU A 89 10.01 2.87 -3.09
N ILE A 90 11.05 2.90 -3.93
CA ILE A 90 11.57 4.08 -4.64
C ILE A 90 11.65 3.75 -6.12
N PHE A 91 11.27 4.68 -7.01
CA PHE A 91 11.22 4.44 -8.46
C PHE A 91 12.58 4.51 -9.13
N HIS A 92 13.60 5.12 -8.50
CA HIS A 92 14.93 5.24 -9.09
C HIS A 92 15.55 3.86 -9.32
N PRO A 93 15.98 3.53 -10.56
CA PRO A 93 16.39 2.17 -10.93
C PRO A 93 17.58 1.65 -10.11
N GLU A 94 18.59 2.47 -9.85
CA GLU A 94 19.76 2.07 -9.07
C GLU A 94 19.42 1.72 -7.62
N VAL A 95 18.42 2.39 -7.04
CA VAL A 95 17.94 2.07 -5.69
C VAL A 95 17.13 0.79 -5.73
N ARG A 96 16.21 0.64 -6.71
CA ARG A 96 15.40 -0.57 -6.88
C ARG A 96 16.24 -1.81 -7.06
N GLU A 97 17.30 -1.73 -7.86
CA GLU A 97 18.24 -2.85 -8.08
C GLU A 97 18.84 -3.36 -6.76
N GLN A 98 19.05 -2.49 -5.77
CA GLN A 98 19.63 -2.86 -4.48
C GLN A 98 18.60 -3.38 -3.47
N ILE A 99 17.37 -2.89 -3.50
CA ILE A 99 16.38 -3.19 -2.44
C ILE A 99 15.24 -4.09 -2.88
N CYS A 100 14.96 -4.19 -4.19
CA CYS A 100 13.78 -4.91 -4.69
C CYS A 100 13.90 -5.28 -6.18
N ALA A 101 15.05 -5.79 -6.61
CA ALA A 101 15.33 -6.15 -8.01
C ALA A 101 14.34 -7.17 -8.63
N ASP A 102 13.72 -7.98 -7.79
CA ASP A 102 12.73 -9.00 -8.16
C ASP A 102 11.30 -8.48 -8.35
N LYS A 103 11.05 -7.24 -7.93
CA LYS A 103 9.72 -6.61 -8.05
C LYS A 103 9.53 -5.96 -9.42
N VAL A 104 8.29 -5.78 -9.83
CA VAL A 104 7.91 -4.99 -11.01
C VAL A 104 8.63 -3.63 -10.98
N ASP A 105 9.13 -3.19 -12.11
CA ASP A 105 9.80 -1.90 -12.19
C ASP A 105 8.84 -0.70 -12.02
N ALA A 106 9.40 0.49 -12.00
CA ALA A 106 8.62 1.70 -11.76
C ALA A 106 7.57 1.96 -12.84
N ASP A 107 7.90 1.70 -14.10
CA ASP A 107 6.98 1.94 -15.23
C ASP A 107 5.83 0.92 -15.21
N GLY A 108 6.11 -0.34 -14.90
CA GLY A 108 5.10 -1.38 -14.72
C GLY A 108 4.18 -1.08 -13.53
N TRP A 109 4.74 -0.61 -12.40
CA TRP A 109 3.94 -0.19 -11.25
C TRP A 109 2.97 0.94 -11.63
N LEU A 110 3.48 1.99 -12.30
CA LEU A 110 2.66 3.12 -12.74
C LEU A 110 1.61 2.70 -13.77
N LEU A 111 1.95 1.80 -14.71
CA LEU A 111 1.00 1.27 -15.69
C LEU A 111 -0.16 0.52 -15.03
N ILE A 112 0.13 -0.32 -14.03
CA ILE A 112 -0.90 -1.07 -13.30
C ILE A 112 -1.86 -0.11 -12.59
N HIS A 113 -1.33 0.92 -11.90
CA HIS A 113 -2.16 1.92 -11.25
C HIS A 113 -2.96 2.78 -12.25
N GLU A 114 -2.35 3.20 -13.34
CA GLU A 114 -3.05 3.92 -14.42
C GLU A 114 -4.21 3.09 -14.98
N THR A 115 -3.99 1.79 -15.18
CA THR A 115 -5.02 0.88 -15.69
C THR A 115 -6.17 0.72 -14.69
N ALA A 116 -5.86 0.58 -13.40
CA ALA A 116 -6.87 0.56 -12.34
C ALA A 116 -7.72 1.84 -12.36
N HIS A 117 -7.07 3.01 -12.48
CA HIS A 117 -7.77 4.31 -12.55
C HIS A 117 -8.69 4.41 -13.77
N LYS A 118 -8.25 3.96 -14.96
CA LYS A 118 -9.09 3.91 -16.17
C LYS A 118 -10.32 3.02 -15.99
N LEU A 119 -10.21 2.00 -15.18
CA LEU A 119 -11.32 1.14 -14.78
C LEU A 119 -12.13 1.69 -13.60
N SER A 120 -11.92 2.95 -13.19
CA SER A 120 -12.58 3.58 -12.05
C SER A 120 -12.34 2.85 -10.72
N MET A 121 -11.21 2.20 -10.58
CA MET A 121 -10.73 1.65 -9.32
C MET A 121 -9.71 2.60 -8.72
N HIS A 122 -10.01 3.17 -7.56
CA HIS A 122 -9.09 4.03 -6.85
C HIS A 122 -7.96 3.23 -6.20
N THR A 123 -6.80 3.87 -6.08
CA THR A 123 -5.61 3.23 -5.50
C THR A 123 -4.91 4.15 -4.52
N ASN A 124 -3.94 3.62 -3.77
CA ASN A 124 -3.07 4.42 -2.93
C ASN A 124 -1.68 4.52 -3.56
N ALA A 125 -0.97 5.60 -3.27
CA ALA A 125 0.43 5.78 -3.63
C ALA A 125 1.31 5.67 -2.39
N THR A 126 2.42 4.94 -2.46
CA THR A 126 3.38 4.80 -1.36
C THR A 126 4.78 5.22 -1.80
N MET A 127 5.62 5.56 -0.84
CA MET A 127 7.07 5.74 -1.00
C MET A 127 7.76 5.21 0.25
N LEU A 128 8.70 4.27 0.10
CA LEU A 128 9.55 3.85 1.19
C LEU A 128 10.73 4.84 1.31
N TYR A 129 10.95 5.40 2.51
CA TYR A 129 12.00 6.40 2.71
C TYR A 129 12.83 6.10 3.96
N GLY A 130 14.01 6.68 4.02
CA GLY A 130 14.91 6.61 5.17
C GLY A 130 15.85 5.39 5.13
N HIS A 131 16.14 4.87 3.94
CA HIS A 131 17.11 3.80 3.72
C HIS A 131 18.36 4.32 2.97
N ILE A 132 18.63 3.83 1.74
CA ILE A 132 19.80 4.21 0.93
C ILE A 132 19.50 5.30 -0.11
N GLU A 133 18.24 5.70 -0.24
CA GLU A 133 17.83 6.76 -1.16
C GLU A 133 18.28 8.13 -0.68
N ASN A 134 18.30 9.10 -1.58
CA ASN A 134 18.57 10.50 -1.29
C ASN A 134 17.37 11.40 -1.64
N TYR A 135 17.47 12.69 -1.36
CA TYR A 135 16.39 13.64 -1.63
C TYR A 135 16.00 13.74 -3.10
N ALA A 136 16.97 13.62 -4.03
CA ALA A 136 16.66 13.66 -5.46
C ALA A 136 15.81 12.45 -5.86
N HIS A 137 16.09 11.26 -5.31
CA HIS A 137 15.30 10.05 -5.54
C HIS A 137 13.86 10.20 -5.00
N ARG A 138 13.68 10.83 -3.83
CA ARG A 138 12.34 11.11 -3.27
C ARG A 138 11.55 12.09 -4.15
N VAL A 139 12.21 13.15 -4.63
CA VAL A 139 11.59 14.14 -5.51
C VAL A 139 11.21 13.53 -6.86
N ASP A 140 12.09 12.71 -7.48
CA ASP A 140 11.77 11.97 -8.70
C ASP A 140 10.54 11.07 -8.50
N HIS A 141 10.52 10.30 -7.43
CA HIS A 141 9.41 9.41 -7.09
C HIS A 141 8.09 10.20 -6.96
N MET A 142 8.09 11.25 -6.16
CA MET A 142 6.91 12.10 -5.97
C MET A 142 6.49 12.79 -7.28
N SER A 143 7.43 13.22 -8.12
CA SER A 143 7.13 13.85 -9.42
C SER A 143 6.40 12.89 -10.36
N ARG A 144 6.81 11.64 -10.40
CA ARG A 144 6.16 10.60 -11.24
C ARG A 144 4.76 10.25 -10.73
N LEU A 145 4.58 10.13 -9.41
CA LEU A 145 3.26 9.94 -8.81
C LEU A 145 2.34 11.14 -9.07
N ARG A 146 2.87 12.36 -8.90
CA ARG A 146 2.13 13.59 -9.16
C ARG A 146 1.67 13.68 -10.61
N ALA A 147 2.54 13.34 -11.57
CA ALA A 147 2.19 13.34 -12.99
C ALA A 147 1.08 12.32 -13.31
N LEU A 148 1.10 11.14 -12.69
CA LEU A 148 0.03 10.17 -12.84
C LEU A 148 -1.28 10.64 -12.20
N GLN A 149 -1.21 11.30 -11.04
CA GLN A 149 -2.39 11.89 -10.39
C GLN A 149 -2.99 13.02 -11.24
N ASP A 150 -2.16 13.91 -11.83
CA ASP A 150 -2.64 14.94 -12.76
C ASP A 150 -3.36 14.33 -13.97
N LYS A 151 -2.89 13.19 -14.45
CA LYS A 151 -3.46 12.48 -15.61
C LYS A 151 -4.78 11.78 -15.29
N THR A 152 -4.91 11.21 -14.10
CA THR A 152 -6.00 10.25 -13.81
C THR A 152 -6.91 10.65 -12.64
N GLY A 153 -6.41 11.39 -11.66
CA GLY A 153 -7.13 11.70 -10.42
C GLY A 153 -7.46 10.46 -9.56
N GLY A 154 -6.83 9.30 -9.84
CA GLY A 154 -7.27 8.03 -9.29
C GLY A 154 -6.64 7.63 -7.95
N PHE A 155 -5.62 8.33 -7.47
CA PHE A 155 -5.06 8.06 -6.16
C PHE A 155 -5.90 8.66 -5.03
N ASN A 156 -6.23 7.85 -4.03
CA ASN A 156 -6.93 8.30 -2.82
C ASN A 156 -6.01 9.08 -1.87
N CYS A 157 -4.79 8.57 -1.68
CA CYS A 157 -3.83 9.18 -0.76
C CYS A 157 -2.40 8.88 -1.17
N PHE A 158 -1.48 9.71 -0.67
CA PHE A 158 -0.05 9.45 -0.66
C PHE A 158 0.41 9.05 0.74
N ILE A 159 1.17 7.97 0.86
CA ILE A 159 1.61 7.36 2.12
C ILE A 159 3.13 7.22 2.11
N PRO A 160 3.90 8.16 2.67
CA PRO A 160 5.31 7.91 2.98
C PRO A 160 5.42 6.82 4.07
N LEU A 161 6.15 5.75 3.75
CA LEU A 161 6.40 4.63 4.67
C LEU A 161 7.84 4.71 5.17
N LYS A 162 7.99 4.80 6.47
CA LYS A 162 9.32 4.83 7.12
C LYS A 162 9.99 3.47 7.01
N PHE A 163 11.23 3.44 6.52
CA PHE A 163 12.07 2.26 6.59
C PHE A 163 12.41 1.94 8.04
N ARG A 164 12.30 0.67 8.39
CA ARG A 164 12.69 0.11 9.68
C ARG A 164 13.80 -0.90 9.43
N ASN A 165 14.90 -0.76 10.16
CA ASN A 165 16.10 -1.58 9.96
C ASN A 165 16.15 -2.87 10.77
N LYS A 166 15.08 -3.18 11.51
CA LYS A 166 15.03 -4.34 12.39
C LYS A 166 14.83 -5.63 11.60
N ASP A 167 15.66 -6.62 11.86
CA ASP A 167 15.53 -8.01 11.38
C ASP A 167 15.47 -8.13 9.84
N ASN A 168 16.25 -7.33 9.09
CA ASN A 168 16.36 -7.38 7.64
C ASN A 168 17.81 -7.23 7.15
N ASP A 169 18.02 -7.41 5.84
CA ASP A 169 19.35 -7.37 5.19
C ASP A 169 19.99 -5.98 5.21
N MET A 170 19.25 -4.93 5.59
CA MET A 170 19.72 -3.55 5.69
C MET A 170 19.79 -3.06 7.15
N SER A 171 19.99 -3.96 8.11
CA SER A 171 20.03 -3.64 9.54
C SER A 171 21.14 -2.66 9.93
N ASP A 172 22.17 -2.53 9.10
CA ASP A 172 23.27 -1.57 9.30
C ASP A 172 22.92 -0.14 8.86
N VAL A 173 21.81 0.05 8.12
CA VAL A 173 21.36 1.37 7.70
C VAL A 173 20.62 2.05 8.85
N PRO A 174 21.08 3.24 9.32
CA PRO A 174 20.41 3.93 10.40
C PRO A 174 19.02 4.41 9.97
N GLU A 175 18.05 4.26 10.87
CA GLU A 175 16.70 4.78 10.62
C GLU A 175 16.68 6.33 10.59
N SER A 176 15.75 6.89 9.81
CA SER A 176 15.54 8.34 9.77
C SER A 176 15.11 8.89 11.14
N THR A 177 15.56 10.10 11.47
CA THR A 177 15.15 10.78 12.70
C THR A 177 13.74 11.36 12.56
N ILE A 178 13.07 11.60 13.71
CA ILE A 178 11.74 12.26 13.69
C ILE A 178 11.77 13.62 12.98
N ILE A 179 12.86 14.36 13.04
CA ILE A 179 13.01 15.65 12.35
C ILE A 179 12.97 15.43 10.83
N GLU A 180 13.65 14.41 10.31
CA GLU A 180 13.62 14.06 8.90
C GLU A 180 12.24 13.56 8.47
N ASP A 181 11.58 12.77 9.31
CA ASP A 181 10.23 12.30 9.08
C ASP A 181 9.26 13.48 8.92
N LEU A 182 9.24 14.40 9.88
CA LEU A 182 8.36 15.59 9.85
C LEU A 182 8.69 16.51 8.67
N ARG A 183 9.97 16.68 8.35
CA ARG A 183 10.41 17.45 7.15
C ARG A 183 9.87 16.83 5.87
N LEU A 184 9.94 15.49 5.74
CA LEU A 184 9.42 14.80 4.57
C LEU A 184 7.91 15.00 4.43
N TYR A 185 7.14 14.86 5.51
CA TYR A 185 5.69 15.07 5.47
C TYR A 185 5.33 16.50 5.09
N ALA A 186 6.02 17.51 5.62
CA ALA A 186 5.82 18.90 5.26
C ALA A 186 6.11 19.16 3.77
N ILE A 187 7.23 18.64 3.26
CA ILE A 187 7.60 18.73 1.85
C ILE A 187 6.58 18.00 0.98
N ALA A 188 6.21 16.78 1.36
CA ALA A 188 5.21 15.99 0.64
C ALA A 188 3.88 16.74 0.52
N ARG A 189 3.38 17.38 1.59
CA ARG A 189 2.15 18.17 1.54
C ARG A 189 2.23 19.33 0.55
N LEU A 190 3.37 20.03 0.50
CA LEU A 190 3.55 21.16 -0.41
C LEU A 190 3.75 20.71 -1.87
N PHE A 191 4.48 19.61 -2.07
CA PHE A 191 4.84 19.11 -3.39
C PHE A 191 3.72 18.30 -4.06
N MET A 192 2.97 17.53 -3.28
CA MET A 192 1.87 16.67 -3.75
C MET A 192 0.52 17.37 -3.58
N ASP A 193 0.41 18.64 -4.03
CA ASP A 193 -0.77 19.49 -3.87
C ASP A 193 -2.02 18.97 -4.59
N ASN A 194 -1.84 18.09 -5.60
CA ASN A 194 -2.91 17.40 -6.30
C ASN A 194 -3.41 16.12 -5.60
N PHE A 195 -2.79 15.74 -4.47
CA PHE A 195 -3.29 14.66 -3.60
C PHE A 195 -4.16 15.22 -2.47
N ALA A 196 -5.43 14.87 -2.45
CA ALA A 196 -6.34 15.32 -1.39
C ALA A 196 -5.88 14.86 0.00
N ASN A 197 -5.38 13.63 0.10
CA ASN A 197 -4.99 13.04 1.36
C ASN A 197 -3.50 12.69 1.40
N LEU A 198 -2.83 13.17 2.45
CA LEU A 198 -1.50 12.72 2.87
C LEU A 198 -1.69 11.91 4.14
N LYS A 199 -1.36 10.62 4.07
CA LYS A 199 -1.58 9.66 5.15
C LYS A 199 -0.30 9.33 5.89
N ALA A 200 -0.36 9.29 7.21
CA ALA A 200 0.70 8.73 8.05
C ALA A 200 0.32 7.33 8.53
N SER A 201 1.24 6.38 8.32
CA SER A 201 1.10 5.02 8.83
C SER A 201 1.60 4.96 10.27
N TRP A 202 0.69 4.99 11.24
CA TRP A 202 1.05 4.93 12.65
C TRP A 202 1.72 3.60 13.04
N PRO A 203 1.45 2.44 12.41
CA PRO A 203 2.20 1.22 12.73
C PRO A 203 3.68 1.33 12.39
N MET A 204 4.05 2.07 11.33
CA MET A 204 5.44 2.24 10.89
C MET A 204 6.14 3.41 11.58
N LEU A 205 5.43 4.48 11.89
CA LEU A 205 5.98 5.68 12.53
C LEU A 205 6.02 5.62 14.05
N GLY A 206 5.17 4.79 14.65
CA GLY A 206 4.80 4.89 16.07
C GLY A 206 3.69 5.92 16.31
N ARG A 207 2.83 5.69 17.29
CA ARG A 207 1.60 6.49 17.55
C ARG A 207 1.90 7.97 17.78
N GLN A 208 2.89 8.27 18.63
CA GLN A 208 3.27 9.66 18.96
C GLN A 208 3.80 10.41 17.73
N SER A 209 4.68 9.77 16.95
CA SER A 209 5.24 10.37 15.75
C SER A 209 4.16 10.62 14.69
N ALA A 210 3.24 9.66 14.50
CA ALA A 210 2.12 9.83 13.58
C ALA A 210 1.21 10.99 13.98
N GLN A 211 0.92 11.16 15.29
CA GLN A 211 0.15 12.30 15.79
C GLN A 211 0.85 13.64 15.50
N LEU A 212 2.17 13.72 15.67
CA LEU A 212 2.94 14.93 15.36
C LEU A 212 2.84 15.32 13.89
N THR A 213 2.76 14.36 12.95
CA THR A 213 2.67 14.64 11.52
C THR A 213 1.41 15.42 11.13
N LEU A 214 0.35 15.39 11.94
CA LEU A 214 -0.86 16.20 11.73
C LEU A 214 -0.55 17.71 11.69
N SER A 215 0.44 18.17 12.46
CA SER A 215 0.92 19.56 12.43
C SER A 215 1.82 19.85 11.22
N PHE A 216 2.18 18.82 10.44
CA PHE A 216 3.07 18.92 9.28
C PHE A 216 2.37 18.56 7.95
N GLY A 217 1.05 18.71 7.92
CA GLY A 217 0.25 18.62 6.69
C GLY A 217 -0.42 17.28 6.44
N VAL A 218 -0.23 16.29 7.32
CA VAL A 218 -1.00 15.05 7.30
C VAL A 218 -2.45 15.34 7.65
N ASN A 219 -3.39 14.76 6.92
CA ASN A 219 -4.83 14.87 7.16
C ASN A 219 -5.54 13.51 7.18
N ASP A 220 -4.76 12.41 7.12
CA ASP A 220 -5.27 11.04 7.19
C ASP A 220 -4.32 10.17 8.01
N LEU A 221 -4.84 9.38 8.91
CA LEU A 221 -4.10 8.36 9.66
C LEU A 221 -4.68 6.99 9.34
N ASP A 222 -3.85 5.94 9.43
CA ASP A 222 -4.38 4.58 9.31
C ASP A 222 -5.50 4.35 10.33
N GLY A 223 -6.51 3.61 9.90
CA GLY A 223 -7.71 3.29 10.69
C GLY A 223 -7.41 2.38 11.87
N THR A 224 -8.50 1.91 12.48
CA THR A 224 -8.43 0.76 13.38
C THR A 224 -7.95 -0.43 12.58
N ILE A 225 -6.95 -1.14 13.08
CA ILE A 225 -6.33 -2.28 12.41
C ILE A 225 -6.54 -3.50 13.29
N ASP A 226 -7.03 -4.58 12.67
CA ASP A 226 -6.91 -5.92 13.21
C ASP A 226 -6.09 -6.73 12.20
N ASP A 227 -4.78 -6.83 12.49
CA ASP A 227 -3.83 -7.48 11.60
C ASP A 227 -3.81 -8.99 11.87
N THR A 228 -4.46 -9.74 10.99
CA THR A 228 -4.43 -11.21 11.02
C THR A 228 -3.16 -11.80 10.38
N THR A 229 -2.32 -10.94 9.84
CA THR A 229 -1.07 -11.33 9.19
C THR A 229 0.16 -10.94 9.99
N ARG A 230 1.27 -10.88 9.73
CA ARG A 230 2.42 -10.32 10.44
C ARG A 230 3.10 -9.22 9.62
N ILE A 231 2.32 -8.56 8.76
CA ILE A 231 2.91 -7.67 7.76
C ILE A 231 3.69 -6.52 8.41
N TYR A 232 3.14 -5.92 9.45
CA TYR A 232 3.80 -4.82 10.15
C TYR A 232 5.00 -5.29 10.99
N SER A 233 4.88 -6.42 11.69
CA SER A 233 6.00 -6.98 12.45
C SER A 233 7.14 -7.41 11.53
N MET A 234 6.84 -8.00 10.37
CA MET A 234 7.82 -8.35 9.35
C MET A 234 8.46 -7.12 8.70
N ALA A 235 7.74 -6.00 8.63
CA ALA A 235 8.27 -4.72 8.16
C ALA A 235 9.10 -3.97 9.24
N GLY A 236 9.30 -4.55 10.41
CA GLY A 236 10.11 -3.98 11.49
C GLY A 236 9.37 -3.00 12.40
N SER A 237 8.03 -2.98 12.39
CA SER A 237 7.24 -2.15 13.30
C SER A 237 7.63 -2.38 14.77
N GLU A 238 7.63 -1.33 15.57
CA GLU A 238 7.89 -1.42 17.02
C GLU A 238 6.82 -2.25 17.72
N GLU A 239 5.55 -2.03 17.36
CA GLU A 239 4.44 -2.86 17.79
C GLU A 239 4.36 -4.12 16.92
N GLN A 240 4.58 -5.28 17.51
CA GLN A 240 4.61 -6.55 16.78
C GLN A 240 3.23 -7.00 16.29
N THR A 241 2.18 -6.59 17.00
CA THR A 241 0.77 -6.81 16.65
C THR A 241 0.05 -5.47 16.77
N PRO A 242 0.25 -4.54 15.82
CA PRO A 242 -0.35 -3.23 15.91
C PRO A 242 -1.89 -3.36 15.84
N SER A 243 -2.54 -2.91 16.90
CA SER A 243 -3.99 -2.83 16.95
C SER A 243 -4.40 -1.53 17.62
N MET A 244 -5.48 -0.94 17.17
CA MET A 244 -6.00 0.31 17.71
C MET A 244 -7.52 0.27 17.64
N SER A 245 -8.17 0.44 18.78
CA SER A 245 -9.62 0.56 18.83
C SER A 245 -10.11 1.96 18.42
N THR A 246 -11.40 2.09 18.21
CA THR A 246 -12.01 3.41 17.95
C THR A 246 -11.85 4.34 19.15
N GLU A 247 -11.89 3.81 20.37
CA GLU A 247 -11.73 4.58 21.62
C GLU A 247 -10.29 5.11 21.77
N ASP A 248 -9.28 4.36 21.32
CA ASP A 248 -7.86 4.79 21.37
C ASP A 248 -7.57 5.98 20.42
N ARG A 249 -8.49 6.30 19.51
CA ARG A 249 -8.31 7.35 18.49
C ARG A 249 -8.94 8.68 18.89
N CYS A 250 -9.76 8.68 19.91
CA CYS A 250 -10.43 9.88 20.46
C CYS A 250 -9.62 10.47 21.61
#